data_b2e0e1b21af57ba1b0efe422e9f52160
#
_entry.id   b2e0e1b21af57ba1b0efe422e9f52160
#
_cell.length_a   1.000
_cell.length_b   1.000
_cell.length_c   1.000
_cell.angle_alpha   90.00
_cell.angle_beta   90.00
_cell.angle_gamma   90.00
#
_symmetry.space_group_name_H-M   'P 1'
#
loop_
_entity.id
_entity.type
_entity.pdbx_description
1 polymer ?
#
loop_
_entity_poly.entity_id
_entity_poly.type
_entity_poly.pdbx_seq_one_letter_code
_entity_poly.pdbx_strand_id
1 'polypeptide(L)'
;MTPASGPVAQSAPERTTRRSGRPSWPQARTAVVECVVLAVACLITYWLVTSALSRVYSLSRDDDLLGGMWAVLATIFVLRDSFGKSVAAAVSRMAATFVSFVLCLIYLAFLPFHAWALAVLVGVSALAVMLLGRPGDAVTAGITTAVIMVVAAVSPQHAWQQPILRLADTVVGVAVGAMAAWTFIWVRRFLPDRSVPP
;
A
#
# COMPACT_ATOMS: atom_id res chain seq x y z
N MET A 1 5.24 49.42 49.87
CA MET A 1 4.90 48.01 50.17
C MET A 1 4.70 47.31 48.83
N THR A 2 5.74 46.63 48.37
CA THR A 2 5.78 45.84 47.14
C THR A 2 5.62 44.39 47.52
N PRO A 3 4.68 43.62 46.97
CA PRO A 3 4.60 42.20 47.23
C PRO A 3 5.66 41.45 46.38
N ALA A 4 6.41 40.61 47.08
CA ALA A 4 7.43 39.74 46.53
C ALA A 4 6.77 38.66 45.62
N SER A 5 7.19 38.60 44.40
CA SER A 5 6.89 37.52 43.46
C SER A 5 7.69 36.26 43.85
N GLY A 6 6.98 35.23 44.29
CA GLY A 6 7.55 33.92 44.56
C GLY A 6 8.00 33.20 43.27
N PRO A 7 9.00 32.32 43.35
CA PRO A 7 9.51 31.61 42.18
C PRO A 7 8.48 30.62 41.67
N VAL A 8 8.19 30.73 40.34
CA VAL A 8 7.39 29.76 39.59
C VAL A 8 8.20 28.46 39.54
N ALA A 9 7.71 27.42 40.20
CA ALA A 9 8.27 26.09 40.09
C ALA A 9 8.14 25.59 38.63
N GLN A 10 9.24 25.55 37.92
CA GLN A 10 9.36 24.89 36.62
C GLN A 10 9.14 23.38 36.84
N SER A 11 7.97 22.90 36.44
CA SER A 11 7.71 21.46 36.37
C SER A 11 8.68 20.85 35.35
N ALA A 12 9.58 19.98 35.84
CA ALA A 12 10.50 19.22 35.05
C ALA A 12 9.71 18.40 33.99
N PRO A 13 10.19 18.32 32.75
CA PRO A 13 9.54 17.50 31.73
C PRO A 13 9.60 16.04 32.18
N GLU A 14 8.44 15.45 32.35
CA GLU A 14 8.26 14.03 32.63
C GLU A 14 8.92 13.23 31.49
N ARG A 15 10.11 12.67 31.77
CA ARG A 15 10.78 11.72 30.88
C ARG A 15 9.90 10.48 30.80
N THR A 16 9.02 10.43 29.81
CA THR A 16 8.40 9.18 29.38
C THR A 16 9.51 8.24 28.92
N THR A 17 10.02 7.43 29.81
CA THR A 17 10.88 6.29 29.52
C THR A 17 10.08 5.33 28.66
N ARG A 18 10.26 5.43 27.34
CA ARG A 18 9.77 4.47 26.36
C ARG A 18 10.41 3.12 26.71
N ARG A 19 9.71 2.34 27.53
CA ARG A 19 10.08 0.96 27.82
C ARG A 19 10.08 0.20 26.50
N SER A 20 11.25 -0.07 25.93
CA SER A 20 11.44 -1.05 24.87
C SER A 20 11.26 -2.44 25.47
N GLY A 21 10.00 -2.80 25.74
CA GLY A 21 9.64 -4.14 26.16
C GLY A 21 9.84 -5.09 24.98
N ARG A 22 10.63 -6.15 25.19
CA ARG A 22 10.66 -7.29 24.26
C ARG A 22 9.22 -7.76 24.04
N PRO A 23 8.82 -8.05 22.78
CA PRO A 23 7.46 -8.53 22.51
C PRO A 23 7.19 -9.78 23.34
N SER A 24 6.02 -9.83 23.98
CA SER A 24 5.59 -11.02 24.72
C SER A 24 5.42 -12.20 23.75
N TRP A 25 5.66 -13.43 24.21
CA TRP A 25 5.54 -14.65 23.41
C TRP A 25 4.25 -14.74 22.57
N PRO A 26 3.06 -14.38 23.07
CA PRO A 26 1.85 -14.39 22.24
C PRO A 26 1.89 -13.36 21.12
N GLN A 27 2.47 -12.17 21.35
CA GLN A 27 2.65 -11.15 20.32
C GLN A 27 3.62 -11.61 19.22
N ALA A 28 4.71 -12.29 19.60
CA ALA A 28 5.67 -12.84 18.64
C ALA A 28 5.03 -13.92 17.75
N ARG A 29 4.21 -14.81 18.32
CA ARG A 29 3.49 -15.84 17.54
C ARG A 29 2.51 -15.23 16.53
N THR A 30 1.74 -14.23 16.94
CA THR A 30 0.81 -13.54 16.04
C THR A 30 1.57 -12.86 14.90
N ALA A 31 2.67 -12.16 15.21
CA ALA A 31 3.51 -11.52 14.19
C ALA A 31 4.10 -12.53 13.21
N VAL A 32 4.55 -13.71 13.68
CA VAL A 32 5.05 -14.76 12.79
C VAL A 32 3.95 -15.28 11.86
N VAL A 33 2.74 -15.51 12.37
CA VAL A 33 1.62 -15.97 11.54
C VAL A 33 1.25 -14.92 10.49
N GLU A 34 1.19 -13.65 10.87
CA GLU A 34 0.93 -12.54 9.94
C GLU A 34 2.00 -12.47 8.84
N CYS A 35 3.28 -12.60 9.19
CA CYS A 35 4.37 -12.63 8.22
C CYS A 35 4.30 -13.85 7.28
N VAL A 36 3.95 -15.03 7.80
CA VAL A 36 3.79 -16.24 6.97
C VAL A 36 2.62 -16.09 6.01
N VAL A 37 1.47 -15.60 6.48
CA VAL A 37 0.30 -15.34 5.62
C VAL A 37 0.65 -14.33 4.53
N LEU A 38 1.35 -13.25 4.88
CA LEU A 38 1.81 -12.26 3.93
C LEU A 38 2.75 -12.86 2.89
N ALA A 39 3.75 -13.64 3.30
CA ALA A 39 4.71 -14.27 2.39
C ALA A 39 4.03 -15.25 1.42
N VAL A 40 3.12 -16.09 1.92
CA VAL A 40 2.37 -17.04 1.11
C VAL A 40 1.45 -16.31 0.13
N ALA A 41 0.74 -15.28 0.57
CA ALA A 41 -0.11 -14.48 -0.30
C ALA A 41 0.69 -13.79 -1.42
N CYS A 42 1.84 -13.20 -1.10
CA CYS A 42 2.76 -12.62 -2.09
C CYS A 42 3.26 -13.65 -3.10
N LEU A 43 3.63 -14.83 -2.65
CA LEU A 43 4.09 -15.92 -3.52
C LEU A 43 2.98 -16.36 -4.48
N ILE A 44 1.77 -16.57 -3.96
CA ILE A 44 0.60 -16.94 -4.78
C ILE A 44 0.30 -15.85 -5.81
N THR A 45 0.30 -14.58 -5.40
CA THR A 45 0.04 -13.45 -6.29
C THR A 45 1.09 -13.38 -7.40
N TYR A 46 2.36 -13.45 -7.05
CA TYR A 46 3.46 -13.43 -8.02
C TYR A 46 3.33 -14.57 -9.03
N TRP A 47 3.13 -15.79 -8.53
CA TRP A 47 2.99 -16.96 -9.38
C TRP A 47 1.75 -16.89 -10.28
N LEU A 48 0.63 -16.39 -9.76
CA LEU A 48 -0.62 -16.23 -10.51
C LEU A 48 -0.44 -15.24 -11.67
N VAL A 49 0.19 -14.10 -11.43
CA VAL A 49 0.42 -13.08 -12.47
C VAL A 49 1.42 -13.59 -13.50
N THR A 50 2.57 -14.10 -13.07
CA THR A 50 3.64 -14.53 -13.99
C THR A 50 3.34 -15.82 -14.74
N SER A 51 2.46 -16.70 -14.26
CA SER A 51 2.14 -17.97 -14.92
C SER A 51 0.79 -18.00 -15.63
N ALA A 52 -0.22 -17.34 -15.08
CA ALA A 52 -1.58 -17.37 -15.61
C ALA A 52 -1.89 -16.15 -16.48
N LEU A 53 -1.55 -14.96 -16.01
CA LEU A 53 -1.86 -13.71 -16.72
C LEU A 53 -0.91 -13.51 -17.91
N SER A 54 0.34 -13.92 -17.79
CA SER A 54 1.31 -13.86 -18.87
C SER A 54 0.89 -14.65 -20.11
N ARG A 55 0.12 -15.72 -19.96
CA ARG A 55 -0.42 -16.49 -21.10
C ARG A 55 -1.48 -15.76 -21.90
N VAL A 56 -2.10 -14.75 -21.28
CA VAL A 56 -3.25 -14.04 -21.88
C VAL A 56 -2.84 -12.65 -22.40
N TYR A 57 -1.90 -11.98 -21.71
CA TYR A 57 -1.59 -10.57 -21.94
C TYR A 57 -0.09 -10.25 -22.08
N SER A 58 0.82 -11.25 -22.15
CA SER A 58 2.24 -10.94 -22.17
C SER A 58 2.65 -10.24 -23.47
N LEU A 59 3.15 -9.01 -23.32
CA LEU A 59 3.82 -8.27 -24.39
C LEU A 59 5.33 -8.54 -24.39
N SER A 60 5.91 -8.72 -23.21
CA SER A 60 7.32 -9.07 -23.04
C SER A 60 7.54 -9.74 -21.68
N ARG A 61 8.67 -10.46 -21.54
CA ARG A 61 9.07 -11.08 -20.27
C ARG A 61 9.32 -10.04 -19.15
N ASP A 62 9.77 -8.85 -19.54
CA ASP A 62 10.03 -7.77 -18.59
C ASP A 62 8.73 -7.17 -18.06
N ASP A 63 7.69 -7.09 -18.90
CA ASP A 63 6.35 -6.68 -18.47
C ASP A 63 5.73 -7.67 -17.50
N ASP A 64 5.93 -8.97 -17.67
CA ASP A 64 5.45 -10.02 -16.77
C ASP A 64 6.09 -9.92 -15.39
N LEU A 65 7.41 -9.68 -15.32
CA LEU A 65 8.13 -9.51 -14.06
C LEU A 65 7.70 -8.24 -13.33
N LEU A 66 7.55 -7.14 -14.05
CA LEU A 66 7.04 -5.88 -13.52
C LEU A 66 5.59 -6.04 -13.02
N GLY A 67 4.74 -6.76 -13.75
CA GLY A 67 3.38 -7.08 -13.36
C GLY A 67 3.32 -7.88 -12.07
N GLY A 68 4.12 -8.93 -11.98
CA GLY A 68 4.26 -9.74 -10.76
C GLY A 68 4.66 -8.90 -9.55
N MET A 69 5.66 -8.04 -9.70
CA MET A 69 6.08 -7.11 -8.64
C MET A 69 4.95 -6.17 -8.24
N TRP A 70 4.22 -5.61 -9.21
CA TRP A 70 3.14 -4.66 -8.96
C TRP A 70 1.96 -5.30 -8.21
N ALA A 71 1.57 -6.49 -8.61
CA ALA A 71 0.52 -7.25 -7.94
C ALA A 71 0.91 -7.63 -6.50
N VAL A 72 2.17 -8.00 -6.26
CA VAL A 72 2.70 -8.26 -4.92
C VAL A 72 2.62 -7.01 -4.04
N LEU A 73 3.00 -5.83 -4.56
CA LEU A 73 2.86 -4.58 -3.82
C LEU A 73 1.40 -4.30 -3.44
N ALA A 74 0.45 -4.51 -4.38
CA ALA A 74 -0.98 -4.36 -4.09
C ALA A 74 -1.45 -5.33 -2.99
N THR A 75 -1.00 -6.59 -3.03
CA THR A 75 -1.29 -7.59 -2.00
C THR A 75 -0.77 -7.16 -0.62
N ILE A 76 0.47 -6.66 -0.54
CA ILE A 76 1.08 -6.17 0.70
C ILE A 76 0.26 -5.01 1.28
N PHE A 77 -0.14 -4.06 0.45
CA PHE A 77 -0.93 -2.91 0.90
C PHE A 77 -2.28 -3.34 1.48
N VAL A 78 -2.99 -4.24 0.81
CA VAL A 78 -4.29 -4.74 1.28
C VAL A 78 -4.16 -5.51 2.59
N LEU A 79 -3.20 -6.43 2.70
CA LEU A 79 -2.99 -7.21 3.92
C LEU A 79 -2.56 -6.33 5.09
N ARG A 80 -1.63 -5.40 4.89
CA ARG A 80 -1.19 -4.47 5.93
C ARG A 80 -2.36 -3.66 6.51
N ASP A 81 -3.24 -3.17 5.65
CA ASP A 81 -4.39 -2.38 6.09
C ASP A 81 -5.46 -3.27 6.76
N SER A 82 -5.60 -4.52 6.33
CA SER A 82 -6.54 -5.48 6.93
C SER A 82 -6.11 -5.97 8.32
N PHE A 83 -4.79 -6.07 8.58
CA PHE A 83 -4.29 -6.48 9.90
C PHE A 83 -4.34 -5.37 10.94
N GLY A 84 -4.27 -4.11 10.53
CA GLY A 84 -4.11 -2.99 11.45
C GLY A 84 -5.19 -1.92 11.42
N LYS A 85 -6.04 -1.87 10.39
CA LYS A 85 -6.98 -0.76 10.17
C LYS A 85 -8.31 -1.26 9.61
N SER A 86 -9.33 -0.36 9.65
CA SER A 86 -10.65 -0.67 9.11
C SER A 86 -10.60 -0.86 7.58
N VAL A 87 -11.52 -1.66 7.06
CA VAL A 87 -11.74 -1.86 5.62
C VAL A 87 -11.89 -0.52 4.87
N ALA A 88 -12.45 0.50 5.54
CA ALA A 88 -12.57 1.85 4.98
C ALA A 88 -11.22 2.48 4.61
N ALA A 89 -10.16 2.25 5.39
CA ALA A 89 -8.82 2.76 5.07
C ALA A 89 -8.20 2.04 3.85
N ALA A 90 -8.43 0.73 3.72
CA ALA A 90 -7.98 -0.03 2.54
C ALA A 90 -8.69 0.46 1.27
N VAL A 91 -10.01 0.62 1.31
CA VAL A 91 -10.80 1.17 0.20
C VAL A 91 -10.37 2.59 -0.16
N SER A 92 -10.06 3.42 0.86
CA SER A 92 -9.55 4.77 0.66
C SER A 92 -8.27 4.78 -0.18
N ARG A 93 -7.32 3.95 0.22
CA ARG A 93 -6.03 3.84 -0.47
C ARG A 93 -6.18 3.31 -1.89
N MET A 94 -7.05 2.32 -2.09
CA MET A 94 -7.35 1.82 -3.43
C MET A 94 -7.96 2.89 -4.33
N ALA A 95 -8.87 3.71 -3.79
CA ALA A 95 -9.43 4.83 -4.54
C ALA A 95 -8.36 5.86 -4.94
N ALA A 96 -7.44 6.21 -4.03
CA ALA A 96 -6.32 7.11 -4.34
C ALA A 96 -5.40 6.55 -5.45
N THR A 97 -5.10 5.25 -5.39
CA THR A 97 -4.34 4.55 -6.42
C THR A 97 -5.07 4.60 -7.76
N PHE A 98 -6.37 4.33 -7.77
CA PHE A 98 -7.19 4.39 -8.98
C PHE A 98 -7.20 5.79 -9.62
N VAL A 99 -7.31 6.85 -8.82
CA VAL A 99 -7.22 8.25 -9.32
C VAL A 99 -5.88 8.48 -10.03
N SER A 100 -4.77 8.01 -9.45
CA SER A 100 -3.45 8.12 -10.07
C SER A 100 -3.35 7.36 -11.40
N PHE A 101 -3.93 6.16 -11.48
CA PHE A 101 -3.99 5.39 -12.73
C PHE A 101 -4.76 6.14 -13.83
N VAL A 102 -5.92 6.67 -13.49
CA VAL A 102 -6.75 7.41 -14.45
C VAL A 102 -6.02 8.65 -14.98
N LEU A 103 -5.39 9.42 -14.10
CA LEU A 103 -4.61 10.60 -14.50
C LEU A 103 -3.44 10.24 -15.41
N CYS A 104 -2.69 9.21 -15.07
CA CYS A 104 -1.58 8.73 -15.92
C CYS A 104 -2.08 8.19 -17.25
N LEU A 105 -3.17 7.44 -17.26
CA LEU A 105 -3.75 6.89 -18.48
C LEU A 105 -4.18 8.01 -19.44
N ILE A 106 -4.90 9.01 -18.93
CA ILE A 106 -5.32 10.17 -19.72
C ILE A 106 -4.09 10.87 -20.32
N TYR A 107 -3.07 11.12 -19.50
CA TYR A 107 -1.86 11.78 -19.99
C TYR A 107 -1.15 10.96 -21.08
N LEU A 108 -0.87 9.67 -20.82
CA LEU A 108 -0.11 8.80 -21.71
C LEU A 108 -0.87 8.41 -22.98
N ALA A 109 -2.21 8.53 -22.98
CA ALA A 109 -3.02 8.31 -24.18
C ALA A 109 -2.85 9.43 -25.22
N PHE A 110 -2.55 10.66 -24.78
CA PHE A 110 -2.45 11.82 -25.66
C PHE A 110 -1.02 12.34 -25.84
N LEU A 111 -0.14 12.11 -24.87
CA LEU A 111 1.19 12.71 -24.81
C LEU A 111 2.25 11.64 -24.46
N PRO A 112 3.43 11.68 -25.11
CA PRO A 112 4.55 10.83 -24.75
C PRO A 112 5.12 11.22 -23.37
N PHE A 113 5.93 10.32 -22.80
CA PHE A 113 6.60 10.59 -21.55
C PHE A 113 7.52 11.81 -21.64
N HIS A 114 7.40 12.70 -20.65
CA HIS A 114 8.31 13.82 -20.43
C HIS A 114 8.64 13.93 -18.95
N ALA A 115 9.91 14.22 -18.62
CA ALA A 115 10.34 14.32 -17.20
C ALA A 115 9.63 15.43 -16.43
N TRP A 116 9.32 16.56 -17.05
CA TRP A 116 8.54 17.64 -16.40
C TRP A 116 7.10 17.21 -16.12
N ALA A 117 6.52 16.40 -16.99
CA ALA A 117 5.16 15.92 -16.83
C ALA A 117 5.04 14.93 -15.65
N LEU A 118 6.07 14.13 -15.39
CA LEU A 118 6.15 13.30 -14.20
C LEU A 118 5.98 14.17 -12.93
N ALA A 119 6.74 15.25 -12.82
CA ALA A 119 6.66 16.13 -11.65
C ALA A 119 5.27 16.78 -11.51
N VAL A 120 4.71 17.26 -12.62
CA VAL A 120 3.38 17.85 -12.64
C VAL A 120 2.30 16.83 -12.26
N LEU A 121 2.32 15.63 -12.86
CA LEU A 121 1.33 14.59 -12.58
C LEU A 121 1.41 14.08 -11.14
N VAL A 122 2.61 13.97 -10.56
CA VAL A 122 2.78 13.63 -9.14
C VAL A 122 2.12 14.70 -8.27
N GLY A 123 2.33 15.99 -8.57
CA GLY A 123 1.68 17.08 -7.84
C GLY A 123 0.17 17.09 -8.01
N VAL A 124 -0.33 16.90 -9.24
CA VAL A 124 -1.77 16.88 -9.56
C VAL A 124 -2.46 15.68 -8.89
N SER A 125 -1.86 14.50 -8.93
CA SER A 125 -2.44 13.31 -8.28
C SER A 125 -2.50 13.45 -6.77
N ALA A 126 -1.44 13.97 -6.15
CA ALA A 126 -1.42 14.25 -4.72
C ALA A 126 -2.48 15.30 -4.34
N LEU A 127 -2.56 16.39 -5.10
CA LEU A 127 -3.56 17.45 -4.90
C LEU A 127 -4.99 16.91 -5.06
N ALA A 128 -5.26 16.12 -6.10
CA ALA A 128 -6.57 15.53 -6.34
C ALA A 128 -7.04 14.68 -5.14
N VAL A 129 -6.15 13.84 -4.60
CA VAL A 129 -6.46 13.01 -3.42
C VAL A 129 -6.66 13.85 -2.16
N MET A 130 -5.89 14.94 -1.99
CA MET A 130 -6.08 15.88 -0.88
C MET A 130 -7.44 16.61 -0.99
N LEU A 131 -7.83 17.04 -2.18
CA LEU A 131 -9.13 17.69 -2.42
C LEU A 131 -10.31 16.72 -2.22
N LEU A 132 -10.11 15.43 -2.43
CA LEU A 132 -11.08 14.39 -2.09
C LEU A 132 -11.18 14.13 -0.56
N GLY A 133 -10.52 14.95 0.26
CA GLY A 133 -10.57 14.86 1.73
C GLY A 133 -9.69 13.74 2.32
N ARG A 134 -8.68 13.27 1.57
CA ARG A 134 -7.82 12.13 1.98
C ARG A 134 -6.32 12.48 1.97
N PRO A 135 -5.88 13.49 2.76
CA PRO A 135 -4.49 13.93 2.75
C PRO A 135 -3.48 12.82 3.13
N GLY A 136 -3.89 11.84 3.94
CA GLY A 136 -3.03 10.71 4.32
C GLY A 136 -2.65 9.78 3.16
N ASP A 137 -3.43 9.79 2.07
CA ASP A 137 -3.20 8.95 0.89
C ASP A 137 -2.47 9.69 -0.25
N ALA A 138 -2.21 10.99 -0.10
CA ALA A 138 -1.55 11.82 -1.11
C ALA A 138 -0.16 11.30 -1.49
N VAL A 139 0.62 10.84 -0.50
CA VAL A 139 1.95 10.25 -0.72
C VAL A 139 1.84 8.96 -1.54
N THR A 140 0.85 8.12 -1.25
CA THR A 140 0.60 6.88 -2.01
C THR A 140 0.26 7.19 -3.46
N ALA A 141 -0.61 8.18 -3.70
CA ALA A 141 -0.96 8.63 -5.04
C ALA A 141 0.26 9.15 -5.81
N GLY A 142 1.09 9.97 -5.16
CA GLY A 142 2.33 10.47 -5.75
C GLY A 142 3.31 9.37 -6.14
N ILE A 143 3.55 8.40 -5.24
CA ILE A 143 4.42 7.25 -5.51
C ILE A 143 3.87 6.42 -6.67
N THR A 144 2.57 6.12 -6.67
CA THR A 144 1.93 5.35 -7.74
C THR A 144 2.09 6.04 -9.10
N THR A 145 1.82 7.35 -9.16
CA THR A 145 2.00 8.17 -10.37
C THR A 145 3.44 8.13 -10.85
N ALA A 146 4.40 8.32 -9.95
CA ALA A 146 5.83 8.32 -10.30
C ALA A 146 6.25 6.97 -10.90
N VAL A 147 5.84 5.86 -10.30
CA VAL A 147 6.18 4.52 -10.78
C VAL A 147 5.56 4.24 -12.15
N ILE A 148 4.27 4.57 -12.35
CA ILE A 148 3.59 4.36 -13.64
C ILE A 148 4.30 5.16 -14.74
N MET A 149 4.63 6.41 -14.48
CA MET A 149 5.30 7.28 -15.44
C MET A 149 6.71 6.78 -15.79
N VAL A 150 7.47 6.30 -14.79
CA VAL A 150 8.82 5.74 -15.02
C VAL A 150 8.73 4.43 -15.83
N VAL A 151 7.79 3.54 -15.50
CA VAL A 151 7.59 2.31 -16.26
C VAL A 151 7.19 2.61 -17.72
N ALA A 152 6.32 3.59 -17.94
CA ALA A 152 5.96 4.05 -19.29
C ALA A 152 7.16 4.63 -20.06
N ALA A 153 8.12 5.25 -19.36
CA ALA A 153 9.37 5.72 -19.99
C ALA A 153 10.29 4.58 -20.42
N VAL A 154 10.31 3.47 -19.70
CA VAL A 154 11.10 2.28 -20.04
C VAL A 154 10.52 1.53 -21.25
N SER A 155 9.19 1.55 -21.43
CA SER A 155 8.50 0.88 -22.54
C SER A 155 7.72 1.88 -23.40
N PRO A 156 8.38 2.77 -24.15
CA PRO A 156 7.74 3.88 -24.84
C PRO A 156 6.85 3.46 -26.01
N GLN A 157 7.10 2.30 -26.63
CA GLN A 157 6.33 1.83 -27.80
C GLN A 157 4.86 1.51 -27.47
N HIS A 158 4.55 1.22 -26.20
CA HIS A 158 3.21 0.89 -25.72
C HIS A 158 2.89 1.61 -24.41
N ALA A 159 3.34 2.86 -24.28
CA ALA A 159 3.24 3.63 -23.03
C ALA A 159 1.80 3.72 -22.48
N TRP A 160 0.79 3.83 -23.34
CA TRP A 160 -0.62 3.89 -22.93
C TRP A 160 -1.18 2.55 -22.43
N GLN A 161 -0.54 1.42 -22.77
CA GLN A 161 -0.96 0.10 -22.29
C GLN A 161 -0.46 -0.16 -20.87
N GLN A 162 0.64 0.48 -20.46
CA GLN A 162 1.26 0.27 -19.14
C GLN A 162 0.31 0.57 -17.97
N PRO A 163 -0.43 1.68 -17.94
CA PRO A 163 -1.42 1.91 -16.89
C PRO A 163 -2.50 0.84 -16.82
N ILE A 164 -2.96 0.33 -17.98
CA ILE A 164 -4.00 -0.71 -18.05
C ILE A 164 -3.48 -2.03 -17.47
N LEU A 165 -2.25 -2.43 -17.87
CA LEU A 165 -1.60 -3.62 -17.34
C LEU A 165 -1.40 -3.51 -15.82
N ARG A 166 -0.89 -2.37 -15.35
CA ARG A 166 -0.71 -2.12 -13.91
C ARG A 166 -2.03 -2.14 -13.13
N LEU A 167 -3.11 -1.65 -13.76
CA LEU A 167 -4.45 -1.73 -13.16
C LEU A 167 -4.91 -3.19 -13.03
N ALA A 168 -4.72 -4.01 -14.08
CA ALA A 168 -5.06 -5.42 -14.04
C ALA A 168 -4.26 -6.16 -12.97
N ASP A 169 -2.95 -5.95 -12.90
CA ASP A 169 -2.06 -6.52 -11.87
C ASP A 169 -2.52 -6.10 -10.46
N THR A 170 -2.91 -4.84 -10.29
CA THR A 170 -3.42 -4.32 -9.03
C THR A 170 -4.71 -5.02 -8.62
N VAL A 171 -5.66 -5.22 -9.55
CA VAL A 171 -6.92 -5.92 -9.27
C VAL A 171 -6.65 -7.35 -8.79
N VAL A 172 -5.74 -8.07 -9.46
CA VAL A 172 -5.35 -9.42 -9.04
C VAL A 172 -4.71 -9.40 -7.64
N GLY A 173 -3.77 -8.49 -7.40
CA GLY A 173 -3.10 -8.37 -6.10
C GLY A 173 -4.08 -8.03 -4.97
N VAL A 174 -5.03 -7.13 -5.22
CA VAL A 174 -6.09 -6.77 -4.27
C VAL A 174 -7.01 -7.96 -3.98
N ALA A 175 -7.42 -8.70 -5.02
CA ALA A 175 -8.28 -9.86 -4.86
C ALA A 175 -7.61 -10.95 -3.99
N VAL A 176 -6.35 -11.28 -4.29
CA VAL A 176 -5.59 -12.27 -3.49
C VAL A 176 -5.36 -11.76 -2.06
N GLY A 177 -4.99 -10.49 -1.90
CA GLY A 177 -4.80 -9.88 -0.58
C GLY A 177 -6.09 -9.88 0.26
N ALA A 178 -7.24 -9.55 -0.35
CA ALA A 178 -8.53 -9.58 0.33
C ALA A 178 -8.95 -11.01 0.73
N MET A 179 -8.75 -11.99 -0.15
CA MET A 179 -9.01 -13.40 0.16
C MET A 179 -8.12 -13.89 1.30
N ALA A 180 -6.83 -13.57 1.28
CA ALA A 180 -5.91 -13.95 2.33
C ALA A 180 -6.27 -13.29 3.68
N ALA A 181 -6.66 -12.01 3.68
CA ALA A 181 -7.13 -11.32 4.87
C ALA A 181 -8.41 -11.94 5.42
N TRP A 182 -9.37 -12.26 4.57
CA TRP A 182 -10.62 -12.91 4.97
C TRP A 182 -10.38 -14.30 5.56
N THR A 183 -9.54 -15.10 4.91
CA THR A 183 -9.12 -16.42 5.40
C THR A 183 -8.43 -16.32 6.77
N PHE A 184 -7.54 -15.34 6.95
CA PHE A 184 -6.87 -15.11 8.21
C PHE A 184 -7.84 -14.76 9.34
N ILE A 185 -8.80 -13.86 9.09
CA ILE A 185 -9.83 -13.47 10.06
C ILE A 185 -10.71 -14.69 10.41
N TRP A 186 -11.06 -15.49 9.41
CA TRP A 186 -11.86 -16.69 9.61
C TRP A 186 -11.13 -17.74 10.46
N VAL A 187 -9.87 -18.02 10.15
CA VAL A 187 -9.02 -18.93 10.93
C VAL A 187 -8.83 -18.45 12.36
N ARG A 188 -8.63 -17.16 12.59
CA ARG A 188 -8.53 -16.60 13.95
C ARG A 188 -9.78 -16.83 14.80
N ARG A 189 -10.96 -16.89 14.21
CA ARG A 189 -12.22 -17.19 14.93
C ARG A 189 -12.29 -18.64 15.46
N PHE A 190 -11.55 -19.55 14.84
CA PHE A 190 -11.49 -20.96 15.25
C PHE A 190 -10.31 -21.29 16.17
N LEU A 191 -9.35 -20.38 16.32
CA LEU A 191 -8.27 -20.54 17.30
C LEU A 191 -8.78 -20.04 18.66
N PRO A 192 -9.01 -20.94 19.64
CA PRO A 192 -9.46 -20.51 20.97
C PRO A 192 -8.40 -19.60 21.59
N ASP A 193 -8.85 -18.45 22.04
CA ASP A 193 -8.01 -17.50 22.78
C ASP A 193 -7.68 -18.13 24.14
N ARG A 194 -6.53 -18.80 24.23
CA ARG A 194 -6.02 -19.45 25.46
C ARG A 194 -5.42 -18.43 26.45
N SER A 195 -5.77 -17.17 26.36
CA SER A 195 -5.20 -16.10 27.19
C SER A 195 -6.06 -15.70 28.39
N VAL A 196 -7.10 -16.45 28.73
CA VAL A 196 -7.81 -16.28 30.01
C VAL A 196 -7.50 -17.47 30.89
N PRO A 197 -6.55 -17.37 31.85
CA PRO A 197 -6.50 -18.31 32.97
C PRO A 197 -7.70 -18.07 33.89
N PRO A 198 -8.25 -19.11 34.51
CA PRO A 198 -9.37 -19.02 35.45
C PRO A 198 -9.04 -18.20 36.70
#